data_2a4ab0ff3b7ccddbd0b141bfa45e1a58
#
_entry.id   2a4ab0ff3b7ccddbd0b141bfa45e1a58
#
_cell.length_a   1.000
_cell.length_b   1.000
_cell.length_c   1.000
_cell.angle_alpha   90.00
_cell.angle_beta   90.00
_cell.angle_gamma   90.00
#
_symmetry.space_group_name_H-M   'P 1'
#
loop_
_entity.id
_entity.type
_entity.pdbx_description
1 polymer ?
#
loop_
_entity_poly.entity_id
_entity_poly.type
_entity_poly.pdbx_seq_one_letter_code
_entity_poly.pdbx_strand_id
1 'polypeptide(L)'
;MKQCLICLAILEEQLNFMDLLLLKRKENDICQECLNSFEEIPEEHCPSCYKAGDKNLCQDCQYWQERGLEVAHKSLYTYNKAMKDYFSRYKFQGDYLLRNVFSLSIRRELKKYQSYTILSLPLSESKMKTRGFNQVSGLLEAAQIP
;
A
#
# COMPACT_ATOMS: atom_id res chain seq x y z
N MET A 1 21.40 1.95 -14.16
CA MET A 1 20.87 3.04 -13.29
C MET A 1 19.41 2.70 -12.98
N LYS A 2 19.04 2.75 -11.72
CA LYS A 2 17.66 2.48 -11.27
C LYS A 2 16.83 3.77 -11.36
N GLN A 3 15.60 3.69 -11.79
CA GLN A 3 14.71 4.84 -11.89
C GLN A 3 13.53 4.70 -10.92
N CYS A 4 13.05 5.83 -10.44
CA CYS A 4 11.84 5.90 -9.62
C CYS A 4 10.63 5.43 -10.44
N LEU A 5 9.86 4.48 -9.93
CA LEU A 5 8.67 3.93 -10.59
C LEU A 5 7.53 4.97 -10.78
N ILE A 6 7.56 6.07 -10.02
CA ILE A 6 6.52 7.10 -10.08
C ILE A 6 6.90 8.22 -11.06
N CYS A 7 8.05 8.88 -10.88
CA CYS A 7 8.46 10.06 -11.65
C CYS A 7 9.57 9.80 -12.67
N LEU A 8 10.11 8.57 -12.73
CA LEU A 8 11.20 8.15 -13.63
C LEU A 8 12.55 8.86 -13.37
N ALA A 9 12.67 9.68 -12.34
CA ALA A 9 13.95 10.27 -11.95
C ALA A 9 14.96 9.17 -11.59
N ILE A 10 16.23 9.41 -11.86
CA ILE A 10 17.31 8.50 -11.52
C ILE A 10 17.42 8.42 -9.99
N LEU A 11 17.40 7.22 -9.46
CA LEU A 11 17.63 7.00 -8.04
C LEU A 11 19.12 6.96 -7.78
N GLU A 12 19.62 7.92 -7.01
CA GLU A 12 21.00 7.89 -6.51
C GLU A 12 21.10 6.83 -5.42
N GLU A 13 21.87 5.79 -5.66
CA GLU A 13 22.21 4.80 -4.65
C GLU A 13 23.24 5.41 -3.69
N GLN A 14 22.79 6.10 -2.67
CA GLN A 14 23.67 6.47 -1.55
C GLN A 14 23.92 5.20 -0.70
N LEU A 15 24.95 4.46 -1.09
CA LEU A 15 25.44 3.32 -0.30
C LEU A 15 26.21 3.85 0.90
N ASN A 16 25.69 3.65 2.10
CA ASN A 16 26.46 3.84 3.30
C ASN A 16 27.47 2.69 3.45
N PHE A 17 28.64 2.98 4.06
CA PHE A 17 29.69 1.96 4.33
C PHE A 17 29.11 0.70 5.01
N MET A 18 28.14 0.88 5.93
CA MET A 18 27.45 -0.23 6.59
C MET A 18 26.56 -1.05 5.65
N ASP A 19 25.93 -0.40 4.66
CA ASP A 19 25.13 -1.09 3.64
C ASP A 19 26.02 -1.98 2.75
N LEU A 20 27.23 -1.48 2.44
CA LEU A 20 28.24 -2.22 1.71
C LEU A 20 28.78 -3.43 2.52
N LEU A 21 29.08 -3.23 3.80
CA LEU A 21 29.60 -4.27 4.69
C LEU A 21 28.59 -5.39 4.95
N LEU A 22 27.30 -5.04 5.04
CA LEU A 22 26.20 -5.97 5.31
C LEU A 22 25.54 -6.52 4.04
N LEU A 23 26.05 -6.18 2.84
CA LEU A 23 25.49 -6.53 1.54
C LEU A 23 23.97 -6.21 1.44
N LYS A 24 23.52 -5.19 2.18
CA LYS A 24 22.13 -4.73 2.14
C LYS A 24 21.92 -3.86 0.90
N ARG A 25 21.21 -4.38 -0.09
CA ARG A 25 20.63 -3.54 -1.14
C ARG A 25 19.47 -2.75 -0.55
N LYS A 26 19.50 -1.41 -0.64
CA LYS A 26 18.30 -0.60 -0.45
C LYS A 26 17.37 -0.87 -1.63
N GLU A 27 16.34 -1.66 -1.41
CA GLU A 27 15.28 -1.94 -2.40
C GLU A 27 14.29 -0.77 -2.49
N ASN A 28 14.78 0.45 -2.72
CA ASN A 28 13.89 1.58 -2.95
C ASN A 28 13.61 1.68 -4.45
N ASP A 29 12.38 1.38 -4.84
CA ASP A 29 11.88 1.55 -6.20
C ASP A 29 11.24 2.92 -6.43
N ILE A 30 11.33 3.80 -5.44
CA ILE A 30 10.70 5.14 -5.42
C ILE A 30 11.64 6.15 -4.78
N CYS A 31 11.69 7.38 -5.32
CA CYS A 31 12.45 8.48 -4.72
C CYS A 31 11.72 9.05 -3.49
N GLN A 32 12.47 9.75 -2.64
CA GLN A 32 11.92 10.30 -1.39
C GLN A 32 10.81 11.32 -1.63
N GLU A 33 10.92 12.15 -2.66
CA GLU A 33 9.88 13.13 -3.02
C GLU A 33 8.55 12.46 -3.37
N CYS A 34 8.60 11.42 -4.20
CA CYS A 34 7.41 10.65 -4.55
C CYS A 34 6.86 9.87 -3.35
N LEU A 35 7.72 9.34 -2.49
CA LEU A 35 7.28 8.67 -1.26
C LEU A 35 6.55 9.65 -0.34
N ASN A 36 7.08 10.85 -0.16
CA ASN A 36 6.48 11.90 0.66
C ASN A 36 5.17 12.46 0.09
N SER A 37 4.88 12.24 -1.20
CA SER A 37 3.59 12.63 -1.79
C SER A 37 2.43 11.74 -1.34
N PHE A 38 2.70 10.56 -0.82
CA PHE A 38 1.71 9.65 -0.23
C PHE A 38 1.57 9.98 1.26
N GLU A 39 0.40 10.46 1.64
CA GLU A 39 0.11 10.85 3.02
C GLU A 39 -0.30 9.63 3.84
N GLU A 40 0.40 9.38 4.94
CA GLU A 40 0.00 8.34 5.90
C GLU A 40 -1.28 8.76 6.63
N ILE A 41 -2.05 7.79 7.11
CA ILE A 41 -3.21 8.06 7.95
C ILE A 41 -2.74 8.78 9.22
N PRO A 42 -3.32 9.95 9.57
CA PRO A 42 -2.94 10.69 10.76
C PRO A 42 -3.26 9.90 12.04
N GLU A 43 -2.63 10.27 13.16
CA GLU A 43 -2.93 9.66 14.47
C GLU A 43 -4.38 9.87 14.90
N GLU A 44 -4.98 10.99 14.47
CA GLU A 44 -6.39 11.29 14.70
C GLU A 44 -7.24 10.66 13.60
N HIS A 45 -7.73 9.47 13.88
CA HIS A 45 -8.57 8.70 12.97
C HIS A 45 -9.58 7.86 13.76
N CYS A 46 -10.67 7.46 13.10
CA CYS A 46 -11.62 6.51 13.64
C CYS A 46 -10.92 5.16 13.95
N PRO A 47 -11.03 4.63 15.18
CA PRO A 47 -10.35 3.39 15.57
C PRO A 47 -10.85 2.16 14.83
N SER A 48 -12.04 2.21 14.25
CA SER A 48 -12.71 1.10 13.57
C SER A 48 -12.41 1.06 12.07
N CYS A 49 -12.51 2.18 11.34
CA CYS A 49 -12.34 2.23 9.89
C CYS A 49 -11.13 3.04 9.39
N TYR A 50 -10.38 3.68 10.28
CA TYR A 50 -9.21 4.51 9.95
C TYR A 50 -9.54 5.77 9.12
N LYS A 51 -10.80 6.21 9.09
CA LYS A 51 -11.18 7.49 8.48
C LYS A 51 -10.53 8.63 9.27
N ALA A 52 -9.75 9.47 8.61
CA ALA A 52 -9.13 10.65 9.22
C ALA A 52 -10.18 11.59 9.85
N GLY A 53 -9.86 12.19 10.97
CA GLY A 53 -10.73 13.12 11.69
C GLY A 53 -10.59 13.03 13.19
N ASP A 54 -11.52 12.42 13.89
CA ASP A 54 -11.55 12.28 15.35
C ASP A 54 -11.05 10.89 15.78
N LYS A 55 -10.50 10.80 17.00
CA LYS A 55 -10.13 9.52 17.67
C LYS A 55 -11.35 8.70 18.12
N ASN A 56 -12.53 9.25 18.01
CA ASN A 56 -13.79 8.57 18.30
C ASN A 56 -14.33 7.81 17.07
N LEU A 57 -15.29 6.93 17.32
CA LEU A 57 -16.00 6.26 16.23
C LEU A 57 -16.67 7.30 15.31
N CYS A 58 -16.40 7.23 14.01
CA CYS A 58 -17.06 8.10 13.04
C CYS A 58 -18.55 7.70 12.90
N GLN A 59 -19.36 8.61 12.38
CA GLN A 59 -20.80 8.42 12.21
C GLN A 59 -21.17 7.14 11.43
N ASP A 60 -20.39 6.83 10.38
CA ASP A 60 -20.60 5.62 9.59
C ASP A 60 -20.39 4.36 10.43
N CYS A 61 -19.34 4.31 11.25
CA CYS A 61 -19.06 3.16 12.12
C CYS A 61 -20.09 3.03 13.24
N GLN A 62 -20.57 4.15 13.82
CA GLN A 62 -21.67 4.16 14.82
C GLN A 62 -22.95 3.59 14.19
N TYR A 63 -23.31 4.05 12.98
CA TYR A 63 -24.45 3.56 12.24
C TYR A 63 -24.44 2.04 12.04
N TRP A 64 -23.27 1.47 11.67
CA TRP A 64 -23.13 0.02 11.49
C TRP A 64 -23.15 -0.73 12.82
N GLN A 65 -22.52 -0.18 13.86
CA GLN A 65 -22.51 -0.78 15.19
C GLN A 65 -23.91 -0.89 15.78
N GLU A 66 -24.78 0.14 15.63
CA GLU A 66 -26.18 0.10 16.04
C GLU A 66 -26.99 -1.01 15.35
N ARG A 67 -26.53 -1.49 14.20
CA ARG A 67 -27.13 -2.60 13.44
C ARG A 67 -26.48 -3.95 13.70
N GLY A 68 -25.63 -4.03 14.73
CA GLY A 68 -24.95 -5.26 15.10
C GLY A 68 -23.80 -5.65 14.16
N LEU A 69 -23.30 -4.73 13.33
CA LEU A 69 -22.17 -4.96 12.43
C LEU A 69 -20.95 -4.20 12.94
N GLU A 70 -19.89 -4.93 13.23
CA GLU A 70 -18.61 -4.35 13.63
C GLU A 70 -17.73 -4.14 12.39
N VAL A 71 -17.29 -2.90 12.18
CA VAL A 71 -16.35 -2.57 11.12
C VAL A 71 -14.93 -2.70 11.66
N ALA A 72 -14.15 -3.61 11.10
CA ALA A 72 -12.71 -3.75 11.37
C ALA A 72 -11.95 -3.53 10.07
N HIS A 73 -11.45 -2.32 9.86
CA HIS A 73 -10.71 -1.95 8.66
C HIS A 73 -9.45 -1.20 9.07
N LYS A 74 -8.36 -1.39 8.30
CA LYS A 74 -7.11 -0.66 8.49
C LYS A 74 -6.63 -0.07 7.17
N SER A 75 -6.31 1.22 7.19
CA SER A 75 -5.68 1.93 6.08
C SER A 75 -4.28 2.38 6.48
N LEU A 76 -3.35 2.35 5.55
CA LEU A 76 -1.98 2.85 5.77
C LEU A 76 -1.84 4.29 5.28
N TYR A 77 -2.53 4.64 4.20
CA TYR A 77 -2.43 5.93 3.52
C TYR A 77 -3.79 6.53 3.26
N THR A 78 -3.86 7.86 3.20
CA THR A 78 -5.04 8.58 2.74
C THR A 78 -5.20 8.43 1.23
N TYR A 79 -6.44 8.54 0.74
CA TYR A 79 -6.71 8.51 -0.69
C TYR A 79 -6.58 9.91 -1.29
N ASN A 80 -5.36 10.46 -1.25
CA ASN A 80 -5.02 11.76 -1.81
C ASN A 80 -4.78 11.68 -3.33
N LYS A 81 -4.39 12.80 -3.97
CA LYS A 81 -4.14 12.85 -5.41
C LYS A 81 -3.06 11.84 -5.85
N ALA A 82 -1.95 11.74 -5.12
CA ALA A 82 -0.87 10.81 -5.46
C ALA A 82 -1.35 9.35 -5.43
N MET A 83 -2.16 8.97 -4.44
CA MET A 83 -2.74 7.63 -4.34
C MET A 83 -3.74 7.36 -5.47
N LYS A 84 -4.53 8.35 -5.85
CA LYS A 84 -5.45 8.24 -7.01
C LYS A 84 -4.69 8.01 -8.31
N ASP A 85 -3.63 8.78 -8.55
CA ASP A 85 -2.80 8.67 -9.76
C ASP A 85 -2.06 7.32 -9.79
N TYR A 86 -1.52 6.86 -8.66
CA TYR A 86 -0.93 5.54 -8.51
C TYR A 86 -1.90 4.42 -8.88
N PHE A 87 -3.11 4.41 -8.30
CA PHE A 87 -4.10 3.38 -8.60
C PHE A 87 -4.63 3.46 -10.03
N SER A 88 -4.69 4.65 -10.62
CA SER A 88 -5.05 4.82 -12.02
C SER A 88 -4.05 4.11 -12.94
N ARG A 89 -2.76 4.31 -12.73
CA ARG A 89 -1.70 3.63 -13.48
C ARG A 89 -1.70 2.12 -13.23
N TYR A 90 -1.70 1.72 -11.96
CA TYR A 90 -1.61 0.32 -11.56
C TYR A 90 -2.82 -0.50 -12.03
N LYS A 91 -4.05 0.01 -11.85
CA LYS A 91 -5.29 -0.74 -12.14
C LYS A 91 -5.74 -0.67 -13.59
N PHE A 92 -5.50 0.46 -14.28
CA PHE A 92 -6.12 0.73 -15.56
C PHE A 92 -5.13 0.88 -16.72
N GLN A 93 -3.88 1.25 -16.44
CA GLN A 93 -2.83 1.32 -17.46
C GLN A 93 -1.92 0.09 -17.47
N GLY A 94 -2.11 -0.85 -16.54
CA GLY A 94 -1.37 -2.10 -16.50
C GLY A 94 0.09 -1.95 -16.05
N ASP A 95 0.45 -0.86 -15.36
CA ASP A 95 1.81 -0.63 -14.85
C ASP A 95 2.09 -1.54 -13.66
N TYR A 96 2.37 -2.81 -13.97
CA TYR A 96 2.51 -3.87 -12.98
C TYR A 96 3.69 -3.66 -12.02
N LEU A 97 4.75 -2.96 -12.45
CA LEU A 97 5.92 -2.68 -11.60
C LEU A 97 5.58 -1.80 -10.39
N LEU A 98 4.52 -1.01 -10.47
CA LEU A 98 4.04 -0.18 -9.36
C LEU A 98 3.68 -0.99 -8.11
N ARG A 99 3.44 -2.30 -8.23
CA ARG A 99 3.24 -3.19 -7.06
C ARG A 99 4.37 -3.11 -6.04
N ASN A 100 5.58 -2.76 -6.47
CA ASN A 100 6.76 -2.68 -5.61
C ASN A 100 6.78 -1.41 -4.73
N VAL A 101 6.06 -0.36 -5.11
CA VAL A 101 6.08 0.94 -4.41
C VAL A 101 5.78 0.82 -2.91
N PHE A 102 4.79 0.01 -2.56
CA PHE A 102 4.36 -0.19 -1.18
C PHE A 102 4.78 -1.53 -0.57
N SER A 103 5.63 -2.31 -1.24
CA SER A 103 6.03 -3.64 -0.79
C SER A 103 6.58 -3.67 0.64
N LEU A 104 7.43 -2.72 1.00
CA LEU A 104 8.01 -2.61 2.34
C LEU A 104 6.98 -2.22 3.40
N SER A 105 6.10 -1.27 3.10
CA SER A 105 5.03 -0.84 4.02
C SER A 105 4.03 -1.96 4.27
N ILE A 106 3.61 -2.66 3.23
CA ILE A 106 2.71 -3.81 3.32
C ILE A 106 3.37 -4.94 4.11
N ARG A 107 4.62 -5.29 3.81
CA ARG A 107 5.36 -6.32 4.55
C ARG A 107 5.47 -6.01 6.03
N ARG A 108 5.84 -4.77 6.39
CA ARG A 108 5.96 -4.31 7.77
C ARG A 108 4.64 -4.43 8.51
N GLU A 109 3.54 -4.04 7.88
CA GLU A 109 2.23 -4.11 8.49
C GLU A 109 1.74 -5.53 8.65
N LEU A 110 1.81 -6.35 7.62
CA LEU A 110 1.31 -7.72 7.63
C LEU A 110 2.11 -8.67 8.52
N LYS A 111 3.36 -8.34 8.85
CA LYS A 111 4.12 -9.07 9.89
C LYS A 111 3.40 -9.15 11.24
N LYS A 112 2.52 -8.21 11.55
CA LYS A 112 1.73 -8.22 12.78
C LYS A 112 0.63 -9.30 12.79
N TYR A 113 0.32 -9.86 11.63
CA TYR A 113 -0.79 -10.80 11.40
C TYR A 113 -0.30 -12.19 10.97
N GLN A 114 0.89 -12.61 11.42
CA GLN A 114 1.49 -13.90 11.03
C GLN A 114 0.67 -15.13 11.48
N SER A 115 -0.18 -14.99 12.50
CA SER A 115 -1.10 -16.04 12.98
C SER A 115 -2.40 -16.12 12.18
N TYR A 116 -2.62 -15.21 11.21
CA TYR A 116 -3.81 -15.15 10.40
C TYR A 116 -3.54 -15.65 8.98
N THR A 117 -4.56 -16.23 8.36
CA THR A 117 -4.53 -16.51 6.93
C THR A 117 -4.92 -15.25 6.17
N ILE A 118 -4.03 -14.78 5.27
CA ILE A 118 -4.26 -13.61 4.45
C ILE A 118 -4.92 -14.04 3.15
N LEU A 119 -6.09 -13.48 2.86
CA LEU A 119 -6.84 -13.79 1.64
C LEU A 119 -6.94 -12.53 0.77
N SER A 120 -6.54 -12.64 -0.49
CA SER A 120 -6.80 -11.59 -1.48
C SER A 120 -8.23 -11.68 -1.99
N LEU A 121 -8.92 -10.53 -2.07
CA LEU A 121 -10.23 -10.49 -2.70
C LEU A 121 -10.12 -10.88 -4.19
N PRO A 122 -10.93 -11.86 -4.67
CA PRO A 122 -10.89 -12.26 -6.06
C PRO A 122 -11.46 -11.17 -6.98
N LEU A 123 -10.96 -11.13 -8.21
CA LEU A 123 -11.55 -10.33 -9.28
C LEU A 123 -12.58 -11.16 -10.04
N SER A 124 -13.59 -10.48 -10.61
CA SER A 124 -14.45 -11.11 -11.60
C SER A 124 -13.65 -11.50 -12.85
N GLU A 125 -14.08 -12.53 -13.56
CA GLU A 125 -13.39 -13.01 -14.77
C GLU A 125 -13.23 -11.91 -15.83
N SER A 126 -14.24 -11.06 -16.00
CA SER A 126 -14.19 -9.93 -16.94
C SER A 126 -13.09 -8.92 -16.56
N LYS A 127 -12.98 -8.59 -15.28
CA LYS A 127 -11.92 -7.68 -14.79
C LYS A 127 -10.53 -8.34 -14.89
N MET A 128 -10.43 -9.65 -14.67
CA MET A 128 -9.19 -10.37 -14.82
C MET A 128 -8.72 -10.35 -16.28
N LYS A 129 -9.62 -10.58 -17.24
CA LYS A 129 -9.31 -10.51 -18.69
C LYS A 129 -8.87 -9.10 -19.12
N THR A 130 -9.52 -8.05 -18.60
CA THR A 130 -9.19 -6.66 -18.96
C THR A 130 -7.88 -6.19 -18.34
N ARG A 131 -7.59 -6.57 -17.09
CA ARG A 131 -6.42 -6.09 -16.34
C ARG A 131 -5.20 -6.98 -16.49
N GLY A 132 -5.39 -8.28 -16.75
CA GLY A 132 -4.34 -9.28 -16.86
C GLY A 132 -3.80 -9.79 -15.51
N PHE A 133 -4.15 -9.18 -14.39
CA PHE A 133 -3.67 -9.57 -13.05
C PHE A 133 -4.62 -9.14 -11.93
N ASN A 134 -4.51 -9.80 -10.77
CA ASN A 134 -5.17 -9.36 -9.55
C ASN A 134 -4.25 -8.36 -8.81
N GLN A 135 -4.72 -7.14 -8.59
CA GLN A 135 -3.93 -6.08 -7.96
C GLN A 135 -3.52 -6.42 -6.53
N VAL A 136 -4.42 -7.04 -5.76
CA VAL A 136 -4.14 -7.39 -4.36
C VAL A 136 -3.10 -8.49 -4.30
N SER A 137 -3.25 -9.55 -5.11
CA SER A 137 -2.25 -10.62 -5.21
C SER A 137 -0.88 -10.07 -5.63
N GLY A 138 -0.82 -9.18 -6.63
CA GLY A 138 0.42 -8.54 -7.06
C GLY A 138 1.11 -7.75 -5.94
N LEU A 139 0.35 -7.02 -5.09
CA LEU A 139 0.90 -6.31 -3.94
C LEU A 139 1.44 -7.28 -2.87
N LEU A 140 0.72 -8.37 -2.59
CA LEU A 140 1.16 -9.40 -1.63
C LEU A 140 2.43 -10.11 -2.11
N GLU A 141 2.50 -10.48 -3.38
CA GLU A 141 3.70 -11.06 -4.00
C GLU A 141 4.91 -10.13 -3.87
N ALA A 142 4.75 -8.84 -4.22
CA ALA A 142 5.82 -7.85 -4.08
C ALA A 142 6.26 -7.68 -2.61
N ALA A 143 5.33 -7.78 -1.67
CA ALA A 143 5.60 -7.75 -0.24
C ALA A 143 6.17 -9.08 0.30
N GLN A 144 6.30 -10.12 -0.52
CA GLN A 144 6.74 -11.46 -0.12
C GLN A 144 5.87 -12.07 0.99
N ILE A 145 4.57 -11.86 0.88
CA ILE A 145 3.55 -12.46 1.74
C ILE A 145 3.00 -13.71 1.00
N PRO A 146 3.03 -14.88 1.65
CA PRO A 146 2.58 -16.14 1.06
C PRO A 146 1.06 -16.16 0.81
#